data_72e9899eb08d60d3ec8e455e5f7e5cff
#
_entry.id   72e9899eb08d60d3ec8e455e5f7e5cff
#
_cell.length_a   1.000
_cell.length_b   1.000
_cell.length_c   1.000
_cell.angle_alpha   90.00
_cell.angle_beta   90.00
_cell.angle_gamma   90.00
#
_symmetry.space_group_name_H-M   'P 1'
#
loop_
_entity.id
_entity.type
_entity.pdbx_description
1 polymer ?
#
loop_
_entity_poly.entity_id
_entity_poly.type
_entity_poly.pdbx_seq_one_letter_code
_entity_poly.pdbx_strand_id
1 'polypeptide(L)'
;MQLHGKKAISRVHKIEETFIYINKQNVEEVFLMEINTTKESLNVNKTICEKKEIMNIQGDMIVPDSKPDILSTINTSGNVCIYKKEIMEGKLKIDGNILTYIMYLADTDSESIEDNVRGLNTNLDFSENFNIPELSEGMDVDINPKIKMIECKVINGRKIGINVTLEVEIRIQAQENVEIITDLNNSDIQILNQNMKVNSVLGEGTTKTSIKENVAIQNTDNLAEMLNVQINLVDKDIKISYNKILAKAEVEIRLVYLTEDNRICTTQSRVPLVGFIDMPNIKEENICDTTYMIKNIVIKPNAVEE
;
A
#
# COMPACT_ATOMS: atom_id res chain seq x y z
N MET A 1 -5.77 12.24 5.88
CA MET A 1 -5.20 11.02 5.28
C MET A 1 -4.80 11.31 3.85
N GLN A 2 -3.57 11.04 3.46
CA GLN A 2 -3.13 11.18 2.07
C GLN A 2 -2.93 9.80 1.48
N LEU A 3 -3.65 9.47 0.42
CA LEU A 3 -3.48 8.24 -0.34
C LEU A 3 -2.61 8.50 -1.56
N HIS A 4 -1.63 7.61 -1.80
CA HIS A 4 -0.93 7.54 -3.06
C HIS A 4 -1.38 6.25 -3.74
N GLY A 5 -2.08 6.38 -4.86
CA GLY A 5 -2.30 5.28 -5.78
C GLY A 5 -1.29 5.38 -6.91
N LYS A 6 -0.50 4.35 -7.13
CA LYS A 6 0.24 4.14 -8.38
C LYS A 6 -0.50 3.11 -9.18
N LYS A 7 -0.44 3.26 -10.48
CA LYS A 7 -1.13 2.38 -11.37
C LYS A 7 -0.34 2.11 -12.64
N ALA A 8 -0.21 0.82 -12.95
CA ALA A 8 0.13 0.35 -14.29
C ALA A 8 -1.16 0.02 -15.04
N ILE A 9 -1.28 0.47 -16.28
CA ILE A 9 -2.41 0.15 -17.14
C ILE A 9 -1.90 -0.64 -18.32
N SER A 10 -2.46 -1.82 -18.51
CA SER A 10 -2.16 -2.64 -19.65
C SER A 10 -3.24 -2.49 -20.73
N ARG A 11 -2.82 -2.38 -21.98
CA ARG A 11 -3.69 -2.44 -23.15
C ARG A 11 -3.66 -3.85 -23.72
N VAL A 12 -4.81 -4.42 -24.00
CA VAL A 12 -4.87 -5.70 -24.70
C VAL A 12 -4.74 -5.42 -26.20
N HIS A 13 -3.61 -5.78 -26.78
CA HIS A 13 -3.43 -5.84 -28.21
C HIS A 13 -3.61 -7.27 -28.71
N LYS A 14 -4.30 -7.43 -29.82
CA LYS A 14 -4.26 -8.69 -30.55
C LYS A 14 -2.97 -8.67 -31.38
N ILE A 15 -2.01 -9.50 -31.00
CA ILE A 15 -0.73 -9.63 -31.72
C ILE A 15 -0.76 -10.94 -32.48
N GLU A 16 -0.40 -10.86 -33.75
CA GLU A 16 -0.11 -12.00 -34.55
C GLU A 16 1.41 -12.29 -34.42
N GLU A 17 1.77 -13.27 -33.61
CA GLU A 17 3.16 -13.73 -33.55
C GLU A 17 3.46 -14.60 -34.74
N THR A 18 4.52 -14.24 -35.47
CA THR A 18 5.04 -15.02 -36.56
C THR A 18 6.29 -15.78 -36.09
N PHE A 19 6.15 -17.10 -35.85
CA PHE A 19 7.30 -17.97 -35.61
C PHE A 19 7.87 -18.46 -36.93
N ILE A 20 9.15 -18.15 -37.17
CA ILE A 20 9.86 -18.60 -38.37
C ILE A 20 10.60 -19.90 -38.03
N TYR A 21 10.13 -21.01 -38.57
CA TYR A 21 10.89 -22.26 -38.58
C TYR A 21 11.70 -22.35 -39.87
N ILE A 22 13.02 -22.19 -39.77
CA ILE A 22 13.93 -22.46 -40.87
C ILE A 22 14.25 -23.96 -40.84
N ASN A 23 13.71 -24.71 -41.78
CA ASN A 23 14.01 -26.12 -41.92
C ASN A 23 15.39 -26.28 -42.61
N LYS A 24 16.43 -26.63 -41.84
CA LYS A 24 17.76 -26.92 -42.36
C LYS A 24 17.76 -28.27 -43.08
N GLN A 25 17.35 -28.29 -44.34
CA GLN A 25 17.70 -29.38 -45.25
C GLN A 25 18.53 -28.81 -46.40
N ASN A 26 19.83 -29.16 -46.37
CA ASN A 26 20.86 -28.92 -47.41
C ASN A 26 21.26 -27.45 -47.64
N VAL A 27 22.27 -27.01 -46.89
CA VAL A 27 22.94 -25.72 -47.13
C VAL A 27 24.34 -26.01 -47.66
N GLU A 28 24.49 -25.91 -48.98
CA GLU A 28 25.80 -25.76 -49.64
C GLU A 28 26.02 -24.37 -50.28
N GLU A 29 25.04 -23.46 -50.20
CA GLU A 29 25.24 -22.04 -50.57
C GLU A 29 24.58 -21.13 -49.57
N VAL A 30 25.38 -20.33 -48.81
CA VAL A 30 24.90 -19.28 -47.96
C VAL A 30 24.54 -18.07 -48.84
N PHE A 31 23.33 -18.03 -49.35
CA PHE A 31 22.74 -16.78 -49.83
C PHE A 31 22.38 -15.94 -48.58
N LEU A 32 23.05 -14.80 -48.41
CA LEU A 32 22.61 -13.76 -47.49
C LEU A 32 21.31 -13.16 -48.07
N MET A 33 20.18 -13.78 -47.77
CA MET A 33 18.88 -13.20 -48.08
C MET A 33 18.65 -12.03 -47.13
N GLU A 34 18.49 -10.83 -47.65
CA GLU A 34 17.93 -9.73 -46.89
C GLU A 34 16.45 -10.03 -46.58
N ILE A 35 16.19 -10.40 -45.33
CA ILE A 35 14.82 -10.66 -44.88
C ILE A 35 14.26 -9.33 -44.36
N ASN A 36 13.36 -8.75 -45.14
CA ASN A 36 12.63 -7.56 -44.68
C ASN A 36 11.52 -7.95 -43.69
N THR A 37 11.69 -7.56 -42.45
CA THR A 37 10.74 -7.81 -41.36
C THR A 37 9.99 -6.58 -40.99
N THR A 38 8.69 -6.71 -40.76
CA THR A 38 7.90 -5.68 -40.05
C THR A 38 7.96 -5.97 -38.56
N LYS A 39 8.35 -4.97 -37.80
CA LYS A 39 8.47 -5.08 -36.34
C LYS A 39 7.47 -4.16 -35.64
N GLU A 40 6.89 -4.63 -34.57
CA GLU A 40 6.07 -3.83 -33.66
C GLU A 40 6.75 -3.79 -32.29
N SER A 41 6.68 -2.63 -31.65
CA SER A 41 7.31 -2.38 -30.36
C SER A 41 6.25 -2.32 -29.26
N LEU A 42 6.44 -3.12 -28.20
CA LEU A 42 5.53 -3.23 -27.09
C LEU A 42 6.22 -2.86 -25.79
N ASN A 43 5.55 -2.00 -25.00
CA ASN A 43 5.97 -1.76 -23.62
C ASN A 43 5.34 -2.80 -22.71
N VAL A 44 6.15 -3.57 -22.02
CA VAL A 44 5.71 -4.58 -21.07
C VAL A 44 6.25 -4.30 -19.68
N ASN A 45 5.45 -4.57 -18.64
CA ASN A 45 5.93 -4.54 -17.28
C ASN A 45 6.50 -5.91 -16.91
N LYS A 46 7.76 -5.90 -16.52
CA LYS A 46 8.47 -7.07 -16.02
C LYS A 46 8.63 -6.95 -14.52
N THR A 47 8.14 -7.94 -13.78
CA THR A 47 8.45 -8.06 -12.36
C THR A 47 9.91 -8.46 -12.21
N ILE A 48 10.71 -7.58 -11.63
CA ILE A 48 12.14 -7.78 -11.39
C ILE A 48 12.37 -8.55 -10.11
N CYS A 49 11.64 -8.16 -9.05
CA CYS A 49 11.79 -8.74 -7.72
C CYS A 49 10.47 -8.65 -6.94
N GLU A 50 10.14 -9.71 -6.19
CA GLU A 50 9.14 -9.69 -5.13
C GLU A 50 9.80 -10.19 -3.84
N LYS A 51 9.77 -9.38 -2.80
CA LYS A 51 10.44 -9.65 -1.54
C LYS A 51 9.56 -9.33 -0.36
N LYS A 52 9.68 -10.14 0.70
CA LYS A 52 9.06 -9.88 2.00
C LYS A 52 10.14 -9.69 3.04
N GLU A 53 10.13 -8.55 3.68
CA GLU A 53 11.08 -8.20 4.74
C GLU A 53 10.36 -8.02 6.06
N ILE A 54 11.03 -8.44 7.12
CA ILE A 54 10.54 -8.29 8.49
C ILE A 54 11.39 -7.23 9.19
N MET A 55 10.73 -6.23 9.72
CA MET A 55 11.34 -5.16 10.50
C MET A 55 10.85 -5.23 11.94
N ASN A 56 11.75 -4.98 12.89
CA ASN A 56 11.40 -4.81 14.30
C ASN A 56 11.65 -3.36 14.70
N ILE A 57 10.58 -2.65 15.02
CA ILE A 57 10.61 -1.25 15.40
C ILE A 57 10.38 -1.20 16.90
N GLN A 58 11.33 -0.60 17.62
CA GLN A 58 11.30 -0.51 19.07
C GLN A 58 11.19 0.94 19.51
N GLY A 59 10.48 1.16 20.59
CA GLY A 59 10.38 2.45 21.24
C GLY A 59 9.94 2.31 22.68
N ASP A 60 10.12 3.37 23.42
CA ASP A 60 9.67 3.49 24.79
C ASP A 60 8.64 4.62 24.90
N MET A 61 7.69 4.45 25.80
CA MET A 61 6.73 5.49 26.15
C MET A 61 6.73 5.73 27.65
N ILE A 62 6.75 6.99 28.04
CA ILE A 62 6.53 7.42 29.44
C ILE A 62 5.04 7.74 29.58
N VAL A 63 4.42 7.21 30.61
CA VAL A 63 3.02 7.52 30.96
C VAL A 63 2.93 8.97 31.35
N PRO A 64 2.04 9.78 30.73
CA PRO A 64 1.82 11.17 31.12
C PRO A 64 1.41 11.29 32.59
N ASP A 65 1.83 12.38 33.27
CA ASP A 65 1.52 12.58 34.69
C ASP A 65 0.00 12.73 34.98
N SER A 66 -0.77 13.05 33.95
CA SER A 66 -2.24 13.10 34.02
C SER A 66 -2.92 11.74 34.05
N LYS A 67 -2.17 10.65 33.90
CA LYS A 67 -2.70 9.28 33.87
C LYS A 67 -2.15 8.45 35.02
N PRO A 68 -2.95 7.49 35.55
CA PRO A 68 -2.50 6.58 36.59
C PRO A 68 -1.40 5.64 36.10
N ASP A 69 -0.66 5.07 37.05
CA ASP A 69 0.37 4.08 36.79
C ASP A 69 -0.21 2.83 36.11
N ILE A 70 0.64 2.12 35.41
CA ILE A 70 0.27 0.90 34.67
C ILE A 70 0.51 -0.30 35.53
N LEU A 71 -0.53 -1.12 35.71
CA LEU A 71 -0.44 -2.45 36.27
C LEU A 71 -0.09 -3.48 35.20
N SER A 72 -0.87 -3.50 34.11
CA SER A 72 -0.65 -4.44 32.99
C SER A 72 -1.25 -3.90 31.69
N THR A 73 -0.76 -4.39 30.55
CA THR A 73 -1.35 -4.12 29.24
C THR A 73 -2.47 -5.10 28.93
N ILE A 74 -3.59 -4.60 28.38
CA ILE A 74 -4.75 -5.40 27.99
C ILE A 74 -4.73 -5.70 26.50
N ASN A 75 -4.55 -4.64 25.68
CA ASN A 75 -4.57 -4.75 24.23
C ASN A 75 -3.69 -3.69 23.59
N THR A 76 -3.13 -4.03 22.43
CA THR A 76 -2.31 -3.13 21.64
C THR A 76 -2.70 -3.20 20.18
N SER A 77 -2.77 -2.07 19.53
CA SER A 77 -3.04 -1.97 18.09
C SER A 77 -2.27 -0.82 17.47
N GLY A 78 -2.22 -0.78 16.15
CA GLY A 78 -1.53 0.30 15.46
C GLY A 78 -1.94 0.46 14.01
N ASN A 79 -1.67 1.64 13.47
CA ASN A 79 -1.84 1.95 12.07
C ASN A 79 -0.50 2.41 11.51
N VAL A 80 -0.05 1.77 10.42
CA VAL A 80 1.23 2.11 9.78
C VAL A 80 1.01 3.14 8.68
N CYS A 81 1.89 4.14 8.64
CA CYS A 81 1.95 5.15 7.59
C CYS A 81 3.34 5.17 6.98
N ILE A 82 3.43 5.16 5.64
CA ILE A 82 4.68 5.40 4.91
C ILE A 82 4.56 6.74 4.21
N TYR A 83 5.28 7.75 4.71
CA TYR A 83 5.19 9.10 4.17
C TYR A 83 6.27 9.40 3.14
N LYS A 84 7.39 8.65 3.14
CA LYS A 84 8.48 8.84 2.19
C LYS A 84 9.01 7.52 1.67
N LYS A 85 9.33 7.51 0.39
CA LYS A 85 9.96 6.41 -0.34
C LYS A 85 11.05 7.01 -1.24
N GLU A 86 12.27 6.55 -1.11
CA GLU A 86 13.42 6.94 -1.94
C GLU A 86 13.99 5.71 -2.62
N ILE A 87 14.09 5.76 -3.93
CA ILE A 87 14.66 4.72 -4.79
C ILE A 87 16.05 5.18 -5.19
N MET A 88 17.04 4.36 -4.91
CA MET A 88 18.45 4.58 -5.24
C MET A 88 18.98 3.32 -5.90
N GLU A 89 20.12 3.41 -6.58
CA GLU A 89 20.78 2.23 -7.16
C GLU A 89 21.08 1.18 -6.09
N GLY A 90 20.50 -0.02 -6.25
CA GLY A 90 20.65 -1.15 -5.32
C GLY A 90 20.01 -0.96 -3.95
N LYS A 91 19.25 0.13 -3.68
CA LYS A 91 18.70 0.43 -2.36
C LYS A 91 17.32 1.07 -2.41
N LEU A 92 16.45 0.61 -1.53
CA LEU A 92 15.16 1.22 -1.26
C LEU A 92 15.16 1.75 0.18
N LYS A 93 14.94 3.05 0.35
CA LYS A 93 14.72 3.63 1.68
C LYS A 93 13.25 3.97 1.87
N ILE A 94 12.71 3.62 3.02
CA ILE A 94 11.37 4.00 3.44
C ILE A 94 11.41 4.70 4.79
N ASP A 95 10.69 5.81 4.90
CA ASP A 95 10.44 6.50 6.16
C ASP A 95 8.94 6.47 6.45
N GLY A 96 8.62 6.15 7.67
CA GLY A 96 7.24 5.99 8.10
C GLY A 96 7.06 6.16 9.60
N ASN A 97 5.83 5.98 10.04
CA ASN A 97 5.51 5.93 11.45
C ASN A 97 4.39 4.93 11.73
N ILE A 98 4.30 4.49 12.96
CA ILE A 98 3.25 3.63 13.48
C ILE A 98 2.53 4.38 14.59
N LEU A 99 1.27 4.72 14.35
CA LEU A 99 0.40 5.28 15.39
C LEU A 99 -0.12 4.12 16.24
N THR A 100 0.40 3.97 17.44
CA THR A 100 0.13 2.84 18.34
C THR A 100 -0.86 3.24 19.42
N TYR A 101 -1.83 2.38 19.71
CA TYR A 101 -2.80 2.48 20.78
C TYR A 101 -2.58 1.34 21.77
N ILE A 102 -2.52 1.67 23.05
CA ILE A 102 -2.28 0.74 24.15
C ILE A 102 -3.42 0.89 25.14
N MET A 103 -4.19 -0.16 25.30
CA MET A 103 -5.19 -0.27 26.36
C MET A 103 -4.53 -0.96 27.55
N TYR A 104 -4.62 -0.38 28.72
CA TYR A 104 -3.97 -0.91 29.91
C TYR A 104 -4.88 -0.89 31.13
N LEU A 105 -4.58 -1.74 32.09
CA LEU A 105 -5.15 -1.72 33.42
C LEU A 105 -4.30 -0.82 34.30
N ALA A 106 -4.92 0.19 34.89
CA ALA A 106 -4.27 1.11 35.79
C ALA A 106 -4.09 0.48 37.19
N ASP A 107 -3.02 0.87 37.87
CA ASP A 107 -2.77 0.52 39.26
C ASP A 107 -3.45 1.57 40.15
N THR A 108 -4.65 1.25 40.59
CA THR A 108 -5.50 2.14 41.43
C THR A 108 -6.16 1.32 42.54
N ASP A 109 -6.69 2.00 43.53
CA ASP A 109 -7.38 1.37 44.68
C ASP A 109 -8.82 0.89 44.33
N SER A 110 -9.28 1.07 43.09
CA SER A 110 -10.62 0.64 42.66
C SER A 110 -10.70 -0.88 42.49
N GLU A 111 -11.70 -1.52 43.09
CA GLU A 111 -11.95 -2.96 42.95
C GLU A 111 -12.58 -3.31 41.57
N SER A 112 -13.15 -2.33 40.86
CA SER A 112 -13.78 -2.55 39.55
C SER A 112 -12.71 -2.52 38.45
N ILE A 113 -12.66 -3.59 37.62
CA ILE A 113 -11.78 -3.66 36.47
C ILE A 113 -12.14 -2.58 35.43
N GLU A 114 -13.42 -2.31 35.23
CA GLU A 114 -13.91 -1.35 34.24
C GLU A 114 -13.45 0.07 34.58
N ASP A 115 -13.43 0.42 35.87
CA ASP A 115 -12.96 1.72 36.35
C ASP A 115 -11.45 1.92 36.19
N ASN A 116 -10.71 0.84 35.97
CA ASN A 116 -9.25 0.85 35.86
C ASN A 116 -8.73 0.79 34.43
N VAL A 117 -9.61 0.63 33.42
CA VAL A 117 -9.19 0.62 32.02
C VAL A 117 -8.83 2.02 31.55
N ARG A 118 -7.65 2.17 30.95
CA ARG A 118 -7.13 3.43 30.42
C ARG A 118 -6.49 3.22 29.04
N GLY A 119 -6.36 4.31 28.30
CA GLY A 119 -5.76 4.35 26.99
C GLY A 119 -4.51 5.20 26.94
N LEU A 120 -3.53 4.73 26.17
CA LEU A 120 -2.35 5.49 25.78
C LEU A 120 -2.19 5.41 24.26
N ASN A 121 -1.65 6.46 23.67
CA ASN A 121 -1.25 6.43 22.27
C ASN A 121 0.12 7.05 22.11
N THR A 122 0.87 6.52 21.16
CA THR A 122 2.20 7.05 20.82
C THR A 122 2.48 6.84 19.33
N ASN A 123 3.42 7.63 18.83
CA ASN A 123 3.90 7.56 17.47
C ASN A 123 5.32 6.99 17.47
N LEU A 124 5.52 5.90 16.75
CA LEU A 124 6.84 5.30 16.56
C LEU A 124 7.33 5.59 15.15
N ASP A 125 8.27 6.49 15.01
CA ASP A 125 8.91 6.78 13.73
C ASP A 125 9.92 5.70 13.38
N PHE A 126 10.02 5.37 12.09
CA PHE A 126 11.02 4.45 11.57
C PHE A 126 11.60 4.94 10.24
N SER A 127 12.84 4.55 10.02
CA SER A 127 13.54 4.75 8.76
C SER A 127 14.34 3.49 8.46
N GLU A 128 14.07 2.84 7.32
CA GLU A 128 14.68 1.57 6.97
C GLU A 128 15.25 1.58 5.57
N ASN A 129 16.36 0.86 5.39
CA ASN A 129 17.04 0.71 4.12
C ASN A 129 17.06 -0.77 3.72
N PHE A 130 16.48 -1.09 2.57
CA PHE A 130 16.50 -2.42 1.99
C PHE A 130 17.57 -2.48 0.90
N ASN A 131 18.47 -3.45 1.01
CA ASN A 131 19.44 -3.73 -0.05
C ASN A 131 18.77 -4.64 -1.09
N ILE A 132 18.61 -4.13 -2.30
CA ILE A 132 17.97 -4.83 -3.41
C ILE A 132 18.85 -4.58 -4.65
N PRO A 133 19.84 -5.44 -4.92
CA PRO A 133 20.83 -5.22 -5.98
C PRO A 133 20.22 -4.99 -7.36
N GLU A 134 19.04 -5.54 -7.61
CA GLU A 134 18.33 -5.44 -8.89
C GLU A 134 17.59 -4.11 -9.07
N LEU A 135 17.52 -3.28 -8.02
CA LEU A 135 16.80 -2.00 -8.05
C LEU A 135 17.64 -0.92 -8.71
N SER A 136 17.06 -0.26 -9.71
CA SER A 136 17.65 0.91 -10.37
C SER A 136 16.68 2.09 -10.36
N GLU A 137 17.23 3.31 -10.51
CA GLU A 137 16.42 4.50 -10.66
C GLU A 137 15.47 4.39 -11.87
N GLY A 138 14.24 4.84 -11.68
CA GLY A 138 13.20 4.77 -12.73
C GLY A 138 12.35 3.50 -12.71
N MET A 139 12.72 2.47 -11.92
CA MET A 139 11.85 1.32 -11.68
C MET A 139 10.67 1.69 -10.79
N ASP A 140 9.56 1.00 -10.99
CA ASP A 140 8.40 1.15 -10.11
C ASP A 140 8.52 0.21 -8.91
N VAL A 141 8.20 0.74 -7.72
CA VAL A 141 8.29 -0.01 -6.46
C VAL A 141 6.98 0.13 -5.70
N ASP A 142 6.26 -0.96 -5.57
CA ASP A 142 5.11 -1.08 -4.70
C ASP A 142 5.53 -1.57 -3.31
N ILE A 143 4.97 -0.95 -2.28
CA ILE A 143 5.26 -1.27 -0.88
C ILE A 143 3.94 -1.50 -0.17
N ASN A 144 3.79 -2.65 0.48
CA ASN A 144 2.62 -3.01 1.25
C ASN A 144 3.02 -3.41 2.68
N PRO A 145 3.01 -2.46 3.63
CA PRO A 145 3.36 -2.74 5.02
C PRO A 145 2.19 -3.38 5.76
N LYS A 146 2.48 -4.38 6.59
CA LYS A 146 1.51 -5.09 7.43
C LYS A 146 2.07 -5.27 8.83
N ILE A 147 1.37 -4.78 9.83
CA ILE A 147 1.69 -5.06 11.22
C ILE A 147 1.37 -6.53 11.49
N LYS A 148 2.38 -7.32 11.86
CA LYS A 148 2.23 -8.72 12.27
C LYS A 148 1.93 -8.84 13.76
N MET A 149 2.64 -8.04 14.56
CA MET A 149 2.54 -8.10 16.01
C MET A 149 2.94 -6.76 16.62
N ILE A 150 2.27 -6.41 17.70
CA ILE A 150 2.68 -5.31 18.59
C ILE A 150 2.73 -5.89 20.00
N GLU A 151 3.90 -5.85 20.60
CA GLU A 151 4.12 -6.26 21.97
C GLU A 151 4.43 -5.04 22.83
N CYS A 152 3.73 -4.91 23.94
CA CYS A 152 3.99 -3.91 24.93
C CYS A 152 4.42 -4.57 26.24
N LYS A 153 5.57 -4.18 26.76
CA LYS A 153 6.12 -4.66 28.02
C LYS A 153 6.13 -3.54 29.03
N VAL A 154 5.46 -3.73 30.14
CA VAL A 154 5.54 -2.82 31.27
C VAL A 154 6.93 -2.95 31.89
N ILE A 155 7.71 -1.86 31.84
CA ILE A 155 9.06 -1.77 32.44
C ILE A 155 8.92 -1.39 33.92
N ASN A 156 8.05 -0.43 34.19
CA ASN A 156 7.61 -0.04 35.52
C ASN A 156 6.26 0.71 35.37
N GLY A 157 5.64 1.10 36.49
CA GLY A 157 4.31 1.76 36.47
C GLY A 157 4.22 3.02 35.58
N ARG A 158 5.36 3.66 35.26
CA ARG A 158 5.43 4.90 34.47
C ARG A 158 6.08 4.72 33.10
N LYS A 159 6.52 3.51 32.74
CA LYS A 159 7.25 3.27 31.49
C LYS A 159 6.87 1.97 30.81
N ILE A 160 6.57 2.04 29.51
CA ILE A 160 6.28 0.92 28.64
C ILE A 160 7.34 0.84 27.53
N GLY A 161 7.86 -0.36 27.28
CA GLY A 161 8.58 -0.68 26.05
C GLY A 161 7.63 -1.23 25.00
N ILE A 162 7.74 -0.77 23.76
CA ILE A 162 6.91 -1.16 22.64
C ILE A 162 7.79 -1.80 21.58
N ASN A 163 7.41 -2.97 21.10
CA ASN A 163 8.06 -3.65 19.98
C ASN A 163 7.03 -3.99 18.91
N VAL A 164 7.24 -3.47 17.71
CA VAL A 164 6.35 -3.73 16.56
C VAL A 164 7.09 -4.54 15.53
N THR A 165 6.55 -5.70 15.18
CA THR A 165 7.00 -6.50 14.04
C THR A 165 6.17 -6.11 12.81
N LEU A 166 6.83 -5.51 11.83
CA LEU A 166 6.25 -5.07 10.58
C LEU A 166 6.77 -5.96 9.45
N GLU A 167 5.86 -6.56 8.69
CA GLU A 167 6.17 -7.21 7.40
C GLU A 167 5.97 -6.18 6.28
N VAL A 168 6.97 -6.04 5.44
CA VAL A 168 6.92 -5.16 4.27
C VAL A 168 7.04 -6.02 3.02
N GLU A 169 5.97 -6.09 2.24
CA GLU A 169 5.99 -6.70 0.91
C GLU A 169 6.44 -5.64 -0.10
N ILE A 170 7.53 -5.94 -0.81
CA ILE A 170 8.14 -5.07 -1.82
C ILE A 170 8.03 -5.75 -3.17
N ARG A 171 7.41 -5.08 -4.14
CA ARG A 171 7.35 -5.52 -5.54
C ARG A 171 8.02 -4.48 -6.41
N ILE A 172 8.98 -4.91 -7.22
CA ILE A 172 9.73 -4.05 -8.13
C ILE A 172 9.38 -4.44 -9.56
N GLN A 173 9.02 -3.45 -10.35
CA GLN A 173 8.68 -3.62 -11.76
C GLN A 173 9.51 -2.64 -12.60
N ALA A 174 9.95 -3.12 -13.76
CA ALA A 174 10.58 -2.30 -14.78
C ALA A 174 9.78 -2.35 -16.07
N GLN A 175 9.74 -1.25 -16.77
CA GLN A 175 9.21 -1.20 -18.12
C GLN A 175 10.30 -1.66 -19.10
N GLU A 176 9.97 -2.62 -19.93
CA GLU A 176 10.84 -3.14 -20.97
C GLU A 176 10.15 -2.97 -22.33
N ASN A 177 10.91 -2.48 -23.30
CA ASN A 177 10.44 -2.36 -24.67
C ASN A 177 10.86 -3.59 -25.46
N VAL A 178 9.89 -4.40 -25.87
CA VAL A 178 10.11 -5.64 -26.60
C VAL A 178 9.70 -5.44 -28.06
N GLU A 179 10.63 -5.70 -28.99
CA GLU A 179 10.33 -5.72 -30.42
C GLU A 179 9.84 -7.12 -30.83
N ILE A 180 8.70 -7.16 -31.47
CA ILE A 180 8.10 -8.40 -32.02
C ILE A 180 8.05 -8.29 -33.53
N ILE A 181 8.44 -9.36 -34.21
CA ILE A 181 8.29 -9.45 -35.67
C ILE A 181 6.85 -9.83 -35.96
N THR A 182 6.13 -8.98 -36.67
CA THR A 182 4.70 -9.16 -36.98
C THR A 182 4.48 -9.61 -38.42
N ASP A 183 5.42 -9.39 -39.31
CA ASP A 183 5.33 -9.84 -40.72
C ASP A 183 6.69 -10.01 -41.36
N LEU A 184 6.73 -10.85 -42.36
CA LEU A 184 7.90 -11.16 -43.21
C LEU A 184 7.53 -10.96 -44.67
N ASN A 185 8.13 -9.98 -45.30
CA ASN A 185 7.96 -9.74 -46.73
C ASN A 185 8.94 -10.54 -47.55
N ASN A 186 8.72 -11.88 -47.68
CA ASN A 186 9.47 -12.73 -48.60
C ASN A 186 8.61 -13.89 -49.06
N SER A 187 8.48 -14.03 -50.39
CA SER A 187 7.63 -15.06 -51.04
C SER A 187 8.19 -16.48 -50.93
N ASP A 188 9.49 -16.63 -50.61
CA ASP A 188 10.20 -17.90 -50.64
C ASP A 188 10.29 -18.58 -49.26
N ILE A 189 9.66 -17.99 -48.25
CA ILE A 189 9.67 -18.49 -46.89
C ILE A 189 8.25 -18.93 -46.50
N GLN A 190 8.15 -20.15 -45.97
CA GLN A 190 6.90 -20.63 -45.36
C GLN A 190 6.75 -20.02 -43.94
N ILE A 191 5.65 -19.30 -43.71
CA ILE A 191 5.39 -18.63 -42.45
C ILE A 191 4.29 -19.38 -41.70
N LEU A 192 4.53 -19.71 -40.43
CA LEU A 192 3.53 -20.17 -39.50
C LEU A 192 3.15 -19.02 -38.58
N ASN A 193 1.96 -18.45 -38.77
CA ASN A 193 1.46 -17.36 -37.96
C ASN A 193 0.64 -17.89 -36.79
N GLN A 194 0.91 -17.38 -35.60
CA GLN A 194 0.12 -17.65 -34.41
C GLN A 194 -0.40 -16.34 -33.85
N ASN A 195 -1.70 -16.24 -33.63
CA ASN A 195 -2.31 -15.07 -32.96
C ASN A 195 -2.20 -15.19 -31.45
N MET A 196 -1.58 -14.21 -30.80
CA MET A 196 -1.47 -14.14 -29.36
C MET A 196 -1.99 -12.79 -28.85
N LYS A 197 -2.67 -12.81 -27.70
CA LYS A 197 -3.06 -11.57 -27.01
C LYS A 197 -2.01 -11.26 -25.94
N VAL A 198 -1.37 -10.11 -26.05
CA VAL A 198 -0.38 -9.63 -25.09
C VAL A 198 -0.86 -8.33 -24.48
N ASN A 199 -0.66 -8.18 -23.17
CA ASN A 199 -0.91 -6.94 -22.47
C ASN A 199 0.32 -6.03 -22.58
N SER A 200 0.14 -4.81 -23.10
CA SER A 200 1.18 -3.80 -23.07
C SER A 200 0.81 -2.67 -22.10
N VAL A 201 1.83 -2.02 -21.53
CA VAL A 201 1.62 -0.90 -20.61
C VAL A 201 1.27 0.36 -21.41
N LEU A 202 0.11 0.92 -21.12
CA LEU A 202 -0.31 2.20 -21.68
C LEU A 202 0.35 3.37 -20.94
N GLY A 203 0.49 3.26 -19.63
CA GLY A 203 1.09 4.30 -18.80
C GLY A 203 0.87 4.06 -17.32
N GLU A 204 1.47 4.93 -16.52
CA GLU A 204 1.38 4.96 -15.07
C GLU A 204 0.93 6.35 -14.59
N GLY A 205 0.20 6.38 -13.51
CA GLY A 205 -0.24 7.63 -12.92
C GLY A 205 -0.42 7.54 -11.41
N THR A 206 -0.31 8.66 -10.73
CA THR A 206 -0.48 8.76 -9.28
C THR A 206 -1.41 9.88 -8.91
N THR A 207 -2.16 9.70 -7.84
CA THR A 207 -2.96 10.76 -7.24
C THR A 207 -2.80 10.77 -5.72
N LYS A 208 -2.99 11.94 -5.13
CA LYS A 208 -3.03 12.12 -3.68
C LYS A 208 -4.39 12.64 -3.32
N THR A 209 -5.03 12.02 -2.36
CA THR A 209 -6.31 12.49 -1.84
C THR A 209 -6.27 12.51 -0.32
N SER A 210 -7.05 13.37 0.29
CA SER A 210 -7.18 13.48 1.74
C SER A 210 -8.65 13.54 2.12
N ILE A 211 -8.95 12.95 3.27
CA ILE A 211 -10.27 13.02 3.89
C ILE A 211 -10.12 13.71 5.23
N LYS A 212 -11.08 14.56 5.55
CA LYS A 212 -11.30 15.07 6.90
C LYS A 212 -12.74 14.74 7.26
N GLU A 213 -12.92 13.98 8.32
CA GLU A 213 -14.22 13.52 8.77
C GLU A 213 -14.31 13.59 10.27
N ASN A 214 -15.52 13.88 10.76
CA ASN A 214 -15.86 13.85 12.17
C ASN A 214 -16.56 12.52 12.47
N VAL A 215 -15.90 11.65 13.23
CA VAL A 215 -16.49 10.40 13.69
C VAL A 215 -17.36 10.70 14.90
N ALA A 216 -18.67 10.58 14.73
CA ALA A 216 -19.62 10.78 15.82
C ALA A 216 -19.56 9.61 16.80
N ILE A 217 -19.50 9.94 18.09
CA ILE A 217 -19.78 9.02 19.20
C ILE A 217 -21.28 9.12 19.55
N GLN A 218 -21.78 8.27 20.45
CA GLN A 218 -23.20 8.34 20.84
C GLN A 218 -23.49 9.68 21.51
N ASN A 219 -24.63 10.30 21.18
CA ASN A 219 -24.98 11.65 21.62
C ASN A 219 -25.05 11.86 23.15
N THR A 220 -25.11 10.77 23.91
CA THR A 220 -25.13 10.78 25.37
C THR A 220 -23.77 10.58 26.03
N ASP A 221 -22.74 10.35 25.21
CA ASP A 221 -21.41 10.01 25.67
C ASP A 221 -20.48 11.21 25.59
N ASN A 222 -19.77 11.46 26.66
CA ASN A 222 -18.61 12.36 26.67
C ASN A 222 -17.35 11.51 26.53
N LEU A 223 -16.49 11.86 25.59
CA LEU A 223 -15.23 11.19 25.35
C LEU A 223 -14.20 11.50 26.45
N ALA A 224 -13.85 10.51 27.25
CA ALA A 224 -12.72 10.63 28.17
C ALA A 224 -11.40 10.26 27.50
N GLU A 225 -11.34 9.08 26.87
CA GLU A 225 -10.11 8.56 26.26
C GLU A 225 -10.38 7.72 25.00
N MET A 226 -9.47 7.79 24.05
CA MET A 226 -9.43 6.83 22.92
C MET A 226 -8.61 5.62 23.34
N LEU A 227 -9.24 4.44 23.33
CA LEU A 227 -8.60 3.19 23.73
C LEU A 227 -7.97 2.46 22.53
N ASN A 228 -8.65 2.50 21.38
CA ASN A 228 -8.18 1.85 20.15
C ASN A 228 -8.76 2.56 18.93
N VAL A 229 -7.93 2.76 17.91
CA VAL A 229 -8.40 3.25 16.60
C VAL A 229 -7.81 2.37 15.50
N GLN A 230 -8.68 1.78 14.70
CA GLN A 230 -8.31 1.00 13.53
C GLN A 230 -8.82 1.71 12.27
N ILE A 231 -7.94 1.86 11.28
CA ILE A 231 -8.26 2.48 10.00
C ILE A 231 -7.90 1.51 8.88
N ASN A 232 -8.92 1.10 8.12
CA ASN A 232 -8.77 0.18 7.01
C ASN A 232 -9.30 0.80 5.72
N LEU A 233 -8.67 0.43 4.60
CA LEU A 233 -9.18 0.73 3.27
C LEU A 233 -9.92 -0.49 2.75
N VAL A 234 -11.23 -0.36 2.59
CA VAL A 234 -12.13 -1.41 2.13
C VAL A 234 -12.85 -0.99 0.84
N ASP A 235 -13.56 -1.89 0.23
CA ASP A 235 -14.43 -1.66 -0.94
C ASP A 235 -13.73 -0.85 -2.06
N LYS A 236 -12.52 -1.32 -2.39
CA LYS A 236 -11.70 -0.72 -3.45
C LYS A 236 -12.31 -1.02 -4.82
N ASP A 237 -12.59 0.02 -5.57
CA ASP A 237 -13.17 -0.04 -6.92
C ASP A 237 -12.46 0.92 -7.87
N ILE A 238 -12.43 0.57 -9.14
CA ILE A 238 -11.80 1.37 -10.18
C ILE A 238 -12.78 1.53 -11.34
N LYS A 239 -13.01 2.76 -11.75
CA LYS A 239 -13.75 3.07 -12.96
C LYS A 239 -12.87 3.81 -13.94
N ILE A 240 -12.85 3.31 -15.17
CA ILE A 240 -12.16 3.97 -16.27
C ILE A 240 -13.16 4.84 -16.99
N SER A 241 -12.77 6.06 -17.27
CA SER A 241 -13.50 7.02 -18.08
C SER A 241 -12.56 7.65 -19.08
N TYR A 242 -13.09 8.46 -20.00
CA TYR A 242 -12.28 9.10 -21.04
C TYR A 242 -11.11 9.88 -20.45
N ASN A 243 -9.87 9.46 -20.77
CA ASN A 243 -8.60 10.04 -20.32
C ASN A 243 -8.42 10.11 -18.80
N LYS A 244 -9.22 9.39 -18.01
CA LYS A 244 -9.16 9.42 -16.55
C LYS A 244 -9.47 8.07 -15.93
N ILE A 245 -8.88 7.85 -14.77
CA ILE A 245 -9.16 6.73 -13.91
C ILE A 245 -9.72 7.28 -12.61
N LEU A 246 -10.87 6.78 -12.22
CA LEU A 246 -11.50 7.04 -10.94
C LEU A 246 -11.18 5.89 -10.00
N ALA A 247 -10.29 6.12 -9.04
CA ALA A 247 -9.99 5.18 -7.97
C ALA A 247 -10.89 5.50 -6.77
N LYS A 248 -11.66 4.50 -6.33
CA LYS A 248 -12.57 4.60 -5.18
C LYS A 248 -12.14 3.63 -4.11
N ALA A 249 -12.40 3.98 -2.87
CA ALA A 249 -12.31 3.10 -1.72
C ALA A 249 -13.22 3.65 -0.62
N GLU A 250 -13.47 2.85 0.40
CA GLU A 250 -14.04 3.34 1.66
C GLU A 250 -12.98 3.27 2.75
N VAL A 251 -12.92 4.29 3.57
CA VAL A 251 -12.11 4.32 4.79
C VAL A 251 -13.01 3.86 5.93
N GLU A 252 -12.81 2.65 6.40
CA GLU A 252 -13.47 2.14 7.58
C GLU A 252 -12.67 2.55 8.82
N ILE A 253 -13.32 3.27 9.73
CA ILE A 253 -12.78 3.75 10.98
C ILE A 253 -13.53 3.05 12.10
N ARG A 254 -12.82 2.31 12.94
CA ARG A 254 -13.35 1.70 14.15
C ARG A 254 -12.68 2.32 15.36
N LEU A 255 -13.46 2.90 16.25
CA LEU A 255 -13.01 3.53 17.47
C LEU A 255 -13.56 2.77 18.67
N VAL A 256 -12.66 2.39 19.59
CA VAL A 256 -13.00 1.98 20.96
C VAL A 256 -12.60 3.12 21.87
N TYR A 257 -13.52 3.57 22.71
CA TYR A 257 -13.31 4.74 23.57
C TYR A 257 -13.89 4.52 24.96
N LEU A 258 -13.34 5.25 25.91
CA LEU A 258 -13.82 5.35 27.28
C LEU A 258 -14.63 6.65 27.41
N THR A 259 -15.78 6.55 28.05
CA THR A 259 -16.62 7.69 28.40
C THR A 259 -16.24 8.25 29.77
N GLU A 260 -16.67 9.47 30.10
CA GLU A 260 -16.41 10.09 31.43
C GLU A 260 -17.05 9.31 32.58
N ASP A 261 -18.09 8.53 32.32
CA ASP A 261 -18.75 7.64 33.29
C ASP A 261 -18.17 6.22 33.28
N ASN A 262 -16.91 6.05 32.78
CA ASN A 262 -16.11 4.83 32.72
C ASN A 262 -16.72 3.68 31.91
N ARG A 263 -17.62 3.95 30.95
CA ARG A 263 -18.10 2.91 30.01
C ARG A 263 -17.18 2.76 28.83
N ILE A 264 -16.88 1.51 28.45
CA ILE A 264 -16.15 1.20 27.22
C ILE A 264 -17.17 1.09 26.09
N CYS A 265 -17.07 1.96 25.10
CA CYS A 265 -17.96 2.04 23.97
C CYS A 265 -17.21 1.87 22.64
N THR A 266 -17.95 1.49 21.60
CA THR A 266 -17.41 1.34 20.25
C THR A 266 -18.25 2.11 19.26
N THR A 267 -17.60 2.72 18.28
CA THR A 267 -18.27 3.31 17.12
C THR A 267 -17.53 2.97 15.85
N GLN A 268 -18.26 2.92 14.75
CA GLN A 268 -17.70 2.64 13.42
C GLN A 268 -18.26 3.64 12.43
N SER A 269 -17.39 4.14 11.56
CA SER A 269 -17.76 5.03 10.46
C SER A 269 -17.13 4.53 9.16
N ARG A 270 -17.81 4.75 8.04
CA ARG A 270 -17.28 4.50 6.69
C ARG A 270 -17.35 5.78 5.89
N VAL A 271 -16.22 6.17 5.35
CA VAL A 271 -16.06 7.43 4.64
C VAL A 271 -15.60 7.15 3.21
N PRO A 272 -16.32 7.62 2.19
CA PRO A 272 -15.93 7.41 0.82
C PRO A 272 -14.65 8.19 0.49
N LEU A 273 -13.74 7.52 -0.20
CA LEU A 273 -12.50 8.08 -0.70
C LEU A 273 -12.50 8.00 -2.22
N VAL A 274 -12.22 9.12 -2.87
CA VAL A 274 -12.19 9.22 -4.32
C VAL A 274 -10.90 9.91 -4.76
N GLY A 275 -10.22 9.30 -5.72
CA GLY A 275 -9.04 9.87 -6.37
C GLY A 275 -9.19 9.82 -7.89
N PHE A 276 -8.71 10.86 -8.56
CA PHE A 276 -8.67 10.92 -10.01
C PHE A 276 -7.23 10.83 -10.49
N ILE A 277 -6.97 9.98 -11.48
CA ILE A 277 -5.68 9.88 -12.14
C ILE A 277 -5.89 10.24 -13.61
N ASP A 278 -5.21 11.27 -14.08
CA ASP A 278 -5.21 11.61 -15.48
C ASP A 278 -4.37 10.62 -16.26
N MET A 279 -4.96 10.03 -17.30
CA MET A 279 -4.32 9.02 -18.13
C MET A 279 -4.73 9.22 -19.58
N PRO A 280 -3.92 9.91 -20.38
CA PRO A 280 -4.19 10.13 -21.79
C PRO A 280 -4.38 8.80 -22.54
N ASN A 281 -5.34 8.79 -23.46
CA ASN A 281 -5.63 7.65 -24.35
C ASN A 281 -6.18 6.39 -23.66
N ILE A 282 -6.51 6.44 -22.37
CA ILE A 282 -7.15 5.31 -21.70
C ILE A 282 -8.59 5.14 -22.22
N LYS A 283 -9.00 3.89 -22.38
CA LYS A 283 -10.34 3.48 -22.81
C LYS A 283 -10.96 2.52 -21.77
N GLU A 284 -12.26 2.40 -21.77
CA GLU A 284 -13.00 1.53 -20.84
C GLU A 284 -12.59 0.06 -20.92
N GLU A 285 -12.10 -0.40 -22.07
CA GLU A 285 -11.60 -1.77 -22.30
C GLU A 285 -10.25 -2.06 -21.67
N ASN A 286 -9.52 -1.03 -21.19
CA ASN A 286 -8.20 -1.20 -20.57
C ASN A 286 -8.33 -1.78 -19.16
N ILE A 287 -7.36 -2.64 -18.82
CA ILE A 287 -7.25 -3.22 -17.49
C ILE A 287 -6.40 -2.31 -16.62
N CYS A 288 -6.83 -2.17 -15.40
CA CYS A 288 -6.27 -1.25 -14.45
C CYS A 288 -5.92 -1.94 -13.13
N ASP A 289 -4.67 -1.83 -12.65
CA ASP A 289 -4.24 -2.24 -11.31
C ASP A 289 -3.90 -1.01 -10.44
N THR A 290 -4.24 -1.04 -9.16
CA THR A 290 -4.08 0.12 -8.28
C THR A 290 -3.63 -0.30 -6.89
N THR A 291 -2.56 0.32 -6.43
CA THR A 291 -2.09 0.20 -5.05
C THR A 291 -2.47 1.43 -4.24
N TYR A 292 -2.78 1.24 -2.97
CA TYR A 292 -3.15 2.31 -2.04
C TYR A 292 -2.16 2.33 -0.88
N MET A 293 -1.69 3.52 -0.53
CA MET A 293 -0.77 3.72 0.59
C MET A 293 -1.28 4.81 1.52
N ILE A 294 -1.37 4.51 2.80
CA ILE A 294 -1.67 5.51 3.83
C ILE A 294 -0.39 6.27 4.15
N LYS A 295 -0.40 7.59 3.93
CA LYS A 295 0.76 8.43 4.19
C LYS A 295 0.74 9.09 5.55
N ASN A 296 -0.43 9.48 6.02
CA ASN A 296 -0.56 10.17 7.28
C ASN A 296 -1.96 9.97 7.86
N ILE A 297 -2.02 9.78 9.16
CA ILE A 297 -3.24 9.74 9.95
C ILE A 297 -3.09 10.76 11.08
N VAL A 298 -4.05 11.66 11.20
CA VAL A 298 -4.14 12.61 12.33
C VAL A 298 -5.52 12.45 12.96
N ILE A 299 -5.54 12.10 14.23
CA ILE A 299 -6.75 11.94 15.02
C ILE A 299 -6.70 12.94 16.16
N LYS A 300 -7.76 13.72 16.31
CA LYS A 300 -7.89 14.69 17.38
C LYS A 300 -9.28 14.57 17.99
N PRO A 301 -9.40 14.56 19.33
CA PRO A 301 -10.69 14.76 19.95
C PRO A 301 -11.15 16.19 19.63
N ASN A 302 -12.39 16.34 19.16
CA ASN A 302 -13.02 17.64 19.06
C ASN A 302 -13.83 17.85 20.33
N ALA A 303 -13.58 18.93 21.03
CA ALA A 303 -14.57 19.43 22.01
C ALA A 303 -15.84 19.78 21.24
N VAL A 304 -16.98 19.31 21.71
CA VAL A 304 -18.26 19.81 21.21
C VAL A 304 -18.30 21.25 21.63
N GLU A 305 -18.18 22.19 20.69
CA GLU A 305 -18.59 23.57 20.96
C GLU A 305 -20.10 23.55 21.16
N GLU A 306 -20.56 23.92 22.38
CA GLU A 306 -21.96 24.13 22.71
C GLU A 306 -22.56 25.28 21.90
#